data_2b0b918760903a98ce351394de6b2458
#
_entry.id   2b0b918760903a98ce351394de6b2458
#
_cell.length_a   1.000
_cell.length_b   1.000
_cell.length_c   1.000
_cell.angle_alpha   90.00
_cell.angle_beta   90.00
_cell.angle_gamma   90.00
#
_symmetry.space_group_name_H-M   'P 1'
#
loop_
_entity.id
_entity.type
_entity.pdbx_description
1 polymer ?
#
loop_
_entity_poly.entity_id
_entity_poly.type
_entity_poly.pdbx_seq_one_letter_code
_entity_poly.pdbx_strand_id
1 'polypeptide(L)'
;MRLCKRCVMPEDFPHIKFDEKGICNLCREELSRGRMAELKKEYREKFLRRIKRGRGKGPYDILMCYSGGKDSTYTLQLLKDVYKLKILAFTFDNGFIPERTYINIRNVVEKLDIDHILFKPRFAGVLKKIFRKAASASLYPPKALERASAICTSCIGLVKYLSLKIAVEKEIPFVGFGWSPGQAPVTSSIMKLEPAMIRTMEGALKGPMKKIIGEDINTYFLEERHYARPDKFPCFVHPLGFSDYDEKKILARIKSLGWEKPYGVDLNATNCLLNSFADKTHISKYGFHPYLLEIAAFVRGGYMKRGEGLRHLPIKKNKKIVDAVRRKLGL
;
A
#
# COMPACT_ATOMS: atom_id res chain seq x y z
N MET A 1 4.62 -9.27 -27.76
CA MET A 1 3.54 -8.80 -26.87
C MET A 1 3.19 -7.37 -27.25
N ARG A 2 1.95 -7.10 -27.61
CA ARG A 2 1.46 -5.79 -28.01
C ARG A 2 1.10 -4.98 -26.75
N LEU A 3 1.55 -3.72 -26.69
CA LEU A 3 1.29 -2.82 -25.57
C LEU A 3 0.38 -1.67 -25.99
N CYS A 4 -0.48 -1.22 -25.07
CA CYS A 4 -1.32 -0.06 -25.30
C CYS A 4 -0.50 1.16 -25.71
N LYS A 5 -0.94 1.87 -26.78
CA LYS A 5 -0.24 3.05 -27.29
C LYS A 5 -0.32 4.25 -26.36
N ARG A 6 -1.32 4.33 -25.47
CA ARG A 6 -1.51 5.43 -24.51
C ARG A 6 -0.85 5.16 -23.15
N CYS A 7 -1.00 3.94 -22.58
CA CYS A 7 -0.34 3.54 -21.33
C CYS A 7 0.66 2.40 -21.58
N VAL A 8 0.86 1.50 -20.61
CA VAL A 8 1.81 0.39 -20.69
C VAL A 8 1.14 -0.98 -20.56
N MET A 9 -0.20 -1.04 -20.56
CA MET A 9 -0.93 -2.31 -20.42
C MET A 9 -0.68 -3.22 -21.62
N PRO A 10 -0.30 -4.49 -21.42
CA PRO A 10 -0.19 -5.48 -22.47
C PRO A 10 -1.56 -6.08 -22.82
N GLU A 11 -1.67 -6.59 -24.04
CA GLU A 11 -2.92 -7.14 -24.58
C GLU A 11 -3.35 -8.44 -23.89
N ASP A 12 -2.40 -9.21 -23.40
CA ASP A 12 -2.58 -10.50 -22.71
C ASP A 12 -2.87 -10.35 -21.20
N PHE A 13 -2.89 -9.12 -20.66
CA PHE A 13 -3.30 -8.93 -19.27
C PHE A 13 -4.82 -9.20 -19.10
N PRO A 14 -5.25 -9.84 -18.00
CA PRO A 14 -6.66 -10.19 -17.79
C PRO A 14 -7.61 -9.00 -18.02
N HIS A 15 -8.69 -9.26 -18.75
CA HIS A 15 -9.76 -8.28 -19.06
C HIS A 15 -9.34 -7.06 -19.89
N ILE A 16 -8.15 -7.04 -20.49
CA ILE A 16 -7.72 -5.97 -21.39
C ILE A 16 -8.21 -6.24 -22.81
N LYS A 17 -8.78 -5.20 -23.43
CA LYS A 17 -9.24 -5.19 -24.83
C LYS A 17 -8.75 -3.92 -25.51
N PHE A 18 -8.10 -4.07 -26.67
CA PHE A 18 -7.66 -2.93 -27.48
C PHE A 18 -8.69 -2.60 -28.55
N ASP A 19 -8.82 -1.30 -28.86
CA ASP A 19 -9.51 -0.83 -30.04
C ASP A 19 -8.62 -0.90 -31.30
N GLU A 20 -9.18 -0.54 -32.44
CA GLU A 20 -8.48 -0.48 -33.73
C GLU A 20 -7.25 0.45 -33.70
N LYS A 21 -7.26 1.49 -32.87
CA LYS A 21 -6.16 2.42 -32.69
C LYS A 21 -5.08 1.86 -31.73
N GLY A 22 -5.30 0.71 -31.12
CA GLY A 22 -4.40 0.08 -30.16
C GLY A 22 -4.43 0.71 -28.76
N ILE A 23 -5.57 1.27 -28.38
CA ILE A 23 -5.80 1.85 -27.04
C ILE A 23 -6.61 0.88 -26.20
N CYS A 24 -6.17 0.58 -24.95
CA CYS A 24 -6.87 -0.34 -24.08
C CYS A 24 -8.17 0.26 -23.50
N ASN A 25 -9.10 -0.62 -23.12
CA ASN A 25 -10.36 -0.24 -22.49
C ASN A 25 -10.18 0.68 -21.28
N LEU A 26 -9.21 0.40 -20.38
CA LEU A 26 -8.91 1.26 -19.23
C LEU A 26 -8.52 2.69 -19.62
N CYS A 27 -7.85 2.87 -20.77
CA CYS A 27 -7.52 4.19 -21.27
C CYS A 27 -8.70 4.92 -21.88
N ARG A 28 -9.66 4.20 -22.47
CA ARG A 28 -10.89 4.79 -23.02
C ARG A 28 -11.86 5.22 -21.93
N GLU A 29 -11.91 4.44 -20.84
CA GLU A 29 -12.77 4.69 -19.68
C GLU A 29 -12.18 5.73 -18.70
N GLU A 30 -10.93 6.20 -18.94
CA GLU A 30 -10.27 7.18 -18.05
C GLU A 30 -11.02 8.52 -18.06
N LEU A 31 -11.27 9.03 -16.88
CA LEU A 31 -11.92 10.32 -16.71
C LEU A 31 -11.09 11.47 -17.36
N SER A 32 -11.78 12.47 -17.88
CA SER A 32 -11.10 13.70 -18.32
C SER A 32 -10.37 14.37 -17.15
N ARG A 33 -9.35 15.16 -17.46
CA ARG A 33 -8.60 15.89 -16.41
C ARG A 33 -9.49 16.81 -15.57
N GLY A 34 -10.46 17.48 -16.21
CA GLY A 34 -11.43 18.33 -15.52
C GLY A 34 -12.28 17.53 -14.54
N ARG A 35 -12.88 16.41 -15.00
CA ARG A 35 -13.70 15.55 -14.15
C ARG A 35 -12.90 14.93 -12.99
N MET A 36 -11.64 14.56 -13.24
CA MET A 36 -10.75 14.07 -12.19
C MET A 36 -10.44 15.15 -11.14
N ALA A 37 -10.23 16.39 -11.55
CA ALA A 37 -10.00 17.51 -10.63
C ALA A 37 -11.23 17.80 -9.77
N GLU A 38 -12.42 17.79 -10.33
CA GLU A 38 -13.69 17.91 -9.61
C GLU A 38 -13.85 16.79 -8.58
N LEU A 39 -13.63 15.55 -8.99
CA LEU A 39 -13.72 14.39 -8.12
C LEU A 39 -12.73 14.46 -6.95
N LYS A 40 -11.50 14.90 -7.19
CA LYS A 40 -10.50 15.12 -6.13
C LYS A 40 -10.95 16.20 -5.16
N LYS A 41 -11.53 17.30 -5.66
CA LYS A 41 -12.08 18.39 -4.82
C LYS A 41 -13.20 17.85 -3.94
N GLU A 42 -14.16 17.12 -4.51
CA GLU A 42 -15.26 16.50 -3.77
C GLU A 42 -14.77 15.60 -2.63
N TYR A 43 -13.78 14.71 -2.91
CA TYR A 43 -13.25 13.80 -1.91
C TYR A 43 -12.40 14.51 -0.84
N ARG A 44 -11.69 15.58 -1.21
CA ARG A 44 -10.99 16.45 -0.24
C ARG A 44 -11.98 17.11 0.72
N GLU A 45 -13.08 17.67 0.22
CA GLU A 45 -14.15 18.25 1.04
C GLU A 45 -14.85 17.21 1.92
N LYS A 46 -15.10 16.02 1.37
CA LYS A 46 -15.64 14.88 2.13
C LYS A 46 -14.71 14.49 3.28
N PHE A 47 -13.39 14.47 3.06
CA PHE A 47 -12.40 14.22 4.11
C PHE A 47 -12.42 15.31 5.18
N LEU A 48 -12.42 16.58 4.79
CA LEU A 48 -12.48 17.70 5.73
C LEU A 48 -13.74 17.67 6.61
N ARG A 49 -14.91 17.37 6.02
CA ARG A 49 -16.16 17.20 6.78
C ARG A 49 -16.07 16.03 7.78
N ARG A 50 -15.43 14.93 7.42
CA ARG A 50 -15.23 13.79 8.33
C ARG A 50 -14.26 14.10 9.45
N ILE A 51 -13.13 14.76 9.15
CA ILE A 51 -12.17 15.23 10.16
C ILE A 51 -12.90 16.12 11.18
N LYS A 52 -13.65 17.12 10.72
CA LYS A 52 -14.39 18.03 11.62
C LYS A 52 -15.30 17.30 12.61
N ARG A 53 -15.90 16.17 12.19
CA ARG A 53 -16.79 15.34 13.04
C ARG A 53 -16.04 14.37 13.97
N GLY A 54 -14.88 13.86 13.54
CA GLY A 54 -14.12 12.82 14.25
C GLY A 54 -12.99 13.35 15.13
N ARG A 55 -12.51 14.55 14.85
CA ARG A 55 -11.33 15.17 15.47
C ARG A 55 -11.56 15.49 16.95
N GLY A 56 -10.50 15.30 17.75
CA GLY A 56 -10.46 15.77 19.14
C GLY A 56 -11.24 14.90 20.13
N LYS A 57 -11.76 13.74 19.72
CA LYS A 57 -12.51 12.81 20.59
C LYS A 57 -11.61 11.89 21.42
N GLY A 58 -10.32 11.85 21.11
CA GLY A 58 -9.32 11.01 21.78
C GLY A 58 -7.92 11.59 21.68
N PRO A 59 -6.91 10.83 22.13
CA PRO A 59 -5.51 11.26 22.08
C PRO A 59 -5.00 11.36 20.63
N TYR A 60 -5.56 10.57 19.69
CA TYR A 60 -5.19 10.56 18.29
C TYR A 60 -6.41 10.70 17.38
N ASP A 61 -6.26 11.46 16.31
CA ASP A 61 -7.26 11.60 15.27
C ASP A 61 -7.12 10.52 14.20
N ILE A 62 -5.88 10.04 13.93
CA ILE A 62 -5.58 9.07 12.90
C ILE A 62 -4.42 8.14 13.28
N LEU A 63 -4.58 6.84 12.99
CA LEU A 63 -3.47 5.89 12.94
C LEU A 63 -2.96 5.83 11.51
N MET A 64 -1.73 6.32 11.27
CA MET A 64 -1.13 6.33 9.95
C MET A 64 -0.21 5.12 9.74
N CYS A 65 -0.55 4.22 8.83
CA CYS A 65 0.32 3.12 8.40
C CYS A 65 1.55 3.70 7.69
N TYR A 66 2.65 3.79 8.42
CA TYR A 66 3.88 4.43 7.99
C TYR A 66 4.95 3.40 7.65
N SER A 67 5.25 3.23 6.38
CA SER A 67 6.22 2.24 5.90
C SER A 67 7.66 2.76 5.77
N GLY A 68 7.89 4.06 5.99
CA GLY A 68 9.17 4.72 5.73
C GLY A 68 9.48 4.94 4.24
N GLY A 69 8.57 4.56 3.35
CA GLY A 69 8.66 4.83 1.91
C GLY A 69 8.25 6.27 1.57
N LYS A 70 8.60 6.70 0.37
CA LYS A 70 8.36 8.05 -0.17
C LYS A 70 6.93 8.55 0.06
N ASP A 71 5.96 7.80 -0.40
CA ASP A 71 4.55 8.22 -0.41
C ASP A 71 3.94 8.24 1.00
N SER A 72 4.27 7.27 1.84
CA SER A 72 3.82 7.25 3.24
C SER A 72 4.46 8.36 4.07
N THR A 73 5.71 8.72 3.79
CA THR A 73 6.39 9.87 4.42
C THR A 73 5.71 11.19 4.07
N TYR A 74 5.42 11.40 2.78
CA TYR A 74 4.71 12.60 2.35
C TYR A 74 3.28 12.65 2.90
N THR A 75 2.59 11.51 2.93
CA THR A 75 1.26 11.43 3.53
C THR A 75 1.28 11.81 5.02
N LEU A 76 2.28 11.34 5.76
CA LEU A 76 2.46 11.67 7.18
C LEU A 76 2.64 13.19 7.37
N GLN A 77 3.51 13.81 6.56
CA GLN A 77 3.70 15.26 6.56
C GLN A 77 2.40 16.01 6.21
N LEU A 78 1.69 15.57 5.18
CA LEU A 78 0.43 16.18 4.76
C LEU A 78 -0.62 16.16 5.89
N LEU A 79 -0.75 15.03 6.57
CA LEU A 79 -1.68 14.87 7.70
C LEU A 79 -1.32 15.78 8.89
N LYS A 80 -0.03 15.91 9.20
CA LYS A 80 0.47 16.77 10.29
C LYS A 80 0.39 18.25 9.93
N ASP A 81 0.97 18.65 8.78
CA ASP A 81 1.20 20.05 8.47
C ASP A 81 -0.01 20.74 7.84
N VAL A 82 -0.76 20.03 6.99
CA VAL A 82 -1.91 20.63 6.28
C VAL A 82 -3.22 20.34 7.01
N TYR A 83 -3.45 19.10 7.40
CA TYR A 83 -4.71 18.72 8.08
C TYR A 83 -4.66 18.92 9.60
N LYS A 84 -3.46 19.18 10.18
CA LYS A 84 -3.26 19.44 11.62
C LYS A 84 -3.85 18.35 12.51
N LEU A 85 -3.66 17.09 12.14
CA LEU A 85 -4.16 15.94 12.90
C LEU A 85 -3.18 15.50 13.99
N LYS A 86 -3.71 14.97 15.08
CA LYS A 86 -2.97 14.21 16.09
C LYS A 86 -2.76 12.79 15.54
N ILE A 87 -1.51 12.42 15.28
CA ILE A 87 -1.18 11.21 14.54
C ILE A 87 -0.51 10.20 15.46
N LEU A 88 -0.95 8.95 15.41
CA LEU A 88 -0.17 7.78 15.83
C LEU A 88 0.37 7.11 14.57
N ALA A 89 1.68 7.16 14.35
CA ALA A 89 2.32 6.44 13.26
C ALA A 89 2.49 4.96 13.63
N PHE A 90 2.25 4.07 12.66
CA PHE A 90 2.36 2.63 12.84
C PHE A 90 3.22 2.01 11.75
N THR A 91 4.33 1.40 12.11
CA THR A 91 5.23 0.67 11.21
C THR A 91 5.19 -0.82 11.49
N PHE A 92 4.98 -1.62 10.45
CA PHE A 92 5.04 -3.07 10.49
C PHE A 92 6.39 -3.54 9.94
N ASP A 93 7.25 -4.06 10.81
CA ASP A 93 8.54 -4.62 10.41
C ASP A 93 8.38 -6.06 9.90
N ASN A 94 8.38 -6.21 8.59
CA ASN A 94 8.28 -7.51 7.93
C ASN A 94 9.61 -8.31 7.89
N GLY A 95 10.66 -7.80 8.52
CA GLY A 95 11.99 -8.40 8.54
C GLY A 95 12.85 -8.10 7.30
N PHE A 96 12.37 -7.27 6.37
CA PHE A 96 13.09 -6.89 5.13
C PHE A 96 13.14 -5.38 4.92
N ILE A 97 12.94 -4.60 5.97
CA ILE A 97 13.13 -3.15 5.93
C ILE A 97 14.64 -2.86 5.85
N PRO A 98 15.13 -2.06 4.87
CA PRO A 98 16.51 -1.63 4.80
C PRO A 98 16.90 -0.76 6.00
N GLU A 99 18.15 -0.80 6.42
CA GLU A 99 18.66 0.03 7.53
C GLU A 99 18.38 1.53 7.30
N ARG A 100 18.61 2.02 6.08
CA ARG A 100 18.28 3.41 5.73
C ARG A 100 16.80 3.75 5.92
N THR A 101 15.90 2.80 5.72
CA THR A 101 14.47 3.03 5.97
C THR A 101 14.17 3.18 7.47
N TYR A 102 14.83 2.44 8.35
CA TYR A 102 14.69 2.66 9.81
C TYR A 102 15.20 4.05 10.22
N ILE A 103 16.33 4.49 9.65
CA ILE A 103 16.86 5.84 9.87
C ILE A 103 15.85 6.89 9.39
N ASN A 104 15.28 6.71 8.18
CA ASN A 104 14.24 7.58 7.65
C ASN A 104 13.01 7.66 8.57
N ILE A 105 12.55 6.50 9.07
CA ILE A 105 11.41 6.43 9.99
C ILE A 105 11.69 7.26 11.23
N ARG A 106 12.82 7.03 11.89
CA ARG A 106 13.22 7.77 13.10
C ARG A 106 13.29 9.27 12.84
N ASN A 107 14.08 9.68 11.83
CA ASN A 107 14.29 11.10 11.52
C ASN A 107 12.96 11.83 11.24
N VAL A 108 12.04 11.18 10.50
CA VAL A 108 10.78 11.79 10.11
C VAL A 108 9.80 11.91 11.29
N VAL A 109 9.68 10.87 12.11
CA VAL A 109 8.76 10.92 13.26
C VAL A 109 9.24 11.90 14.32
N GLU A 110 10.56 11.96 14.56
CA GLU A 110 11.19 12.96 15.44
C GLU A 110 10.97 14.39 14.92
N LYS A 111 11.23 14.62 13.62
CA LYS A 111 11.10 15.96 13.03
C LYS A 111 9.67 16.46 12.93
N LEU A 112 8.72 15.57 12.76
CA LEU A 112 7.28 15.90 12.75
C LEU A 112 6.65 15.91 14.15
N ASP A 113 7.39 15.52 15.18
CA ASP A 113 6.90 15.40 16.55
C ASP A 113 5.63 14.54 16.61
N ILE A 114 5.79 13.24 16.27
CA ILE A 114 4.70 12.28 16.11
C ILE A 114 4.98 11.02 16.94
N ASP A 115 4.00 10.56 17.69
CA ASP A 115 4.06 9.26 18.38
C ASP A 115 4.12 8.11 17.37
N HIS A 116 4.97 7.11 17.67
CA HIS A 116 5.23 6.01 16.75
C HIS A 116 5.25 4.65 17.43
N ILE A 117 4.57 3.67 16.83
CA ILE A 117 4.63 2.25 17.17
C ILE A 117 5.32 1.49 16.03
N LEU A 118 6.44 0.81 16.35
CA LEU A 118 7.05 -0.16 15.45
C LEU A 118 6.70 -1.57 15.94
N PHE A 119 5.96 -2.30 15.15
CA PHE A 119 5.54 -3.67 15.46
C PHE A 119 6.34 -4.66 14.62
N LYS A 120 7.04 -5.57 15.31
CA LYS A 120 7.84 -6.62 14.69
C LYS A 120 7.24 -8.00 14.98
N PRO A 121 6.57 -8.63 13.99
CA PRO A 121 6.05 -9.98 14.17
C PRO A 121 7.16 -11.02 14.37
N ARG A 122 6.79 -12.18 14.91
CA ARG A 122 7.68 -13.35 14.98
C ARG A 122 8.09 -13.79 13.57
N PHE A 123 9.34 -13.50 13.19
CA PHE A 123 9.80 -13.75 11.83
C PHE A 123 9.83 -15.24 11.49
N ALA A 124 10.53 -16.06 12.28
CA ALA A 124 10.69 -17.50 12.01
C ALA A 124 9.37 -18.28 12.08
N GLY A 125 8.58 -18.02 13.12
CA GLY A 125 7.32 -18.73 13.37
C GLY A 125 6.17 -18.32 12.44
N VAL A 126 6.18 -17.08 11.96
CA VAL A 126 5.05 -16.49 11.22
C VAL A 126 5.45 -16.03 9.83
N LEU A 127 6.19 -14.94 9.72
CA LEU A 127 6.43 -14.28 8.42
C LEU A 127 7.19 -15.17 7.45
N LYS A 128 8.25 -15.85 7.90
CA LYS A 128 9.05 -16.75 7.06
C LYS A 128 8.18 -17.87 6.46
N LYS A 129 7.32 -18.49 7.26
CA LYS A 129 6.42 -19.57 6.80
C LYS A 129 5.42 -19.07 5.78
N ILE A 130 4.76 -17.92 6.05
CA ILE A 130 3.80 -17.30 5.14
C ILE A 130 4.48 -16.92 3.82
N PHE A 131 5.62 -16.21 3.86
CA PHE A 131 6.29 -15.73 2.65
C PHE A 131 6.86 -16.86 1.80
N ARG A 132 7.39 -17.93 2.42
CA ARG A 132 7.81 -19.14 1.68
C ARG A 132 6.63 -19.77 0.93
N LYS A 133 5.49 -19.96 1.61
CA LYS A 133 4.31 -20.54 0.97
C LYS A 133 3.73 -19.63 -0.10
N ALA A 134 3.68 -18.30 0.14
CA ALA A 134 3.23 -17.33 -0.83
C ALA A 134 4.13 -17.25 -2.08
N ALA A 135 5.43 -17.54 -1.95
CA ALA A 135 6.35 -17.61 -3.08
C ALA A 135 6.07 -18.83 -4.00
N SER A 136 5.62 -19.96 -3.45
CA SER A 136 5.46 -21.21 -4.18
C SER A 136 4.01 -21.54 -4.55
N ALA A 137 3.01 -21.10 -3.76
CA ALA A 137 1.60 -21.47 -3.93
C ALA A 137 0.71 -20.29 -4.34
N SER A 138 -0.43 -20.58 -5.00
CA SER A 138 -1.49 -19.60 -5.27
C SER A 138 -2.37 -19.49 -4.04
N LEU A 139 -2.04 -18.58 -3.12
CA LEU A 139 -2.77 -18.41 -1.85
C LEU A 139 -4.06 -17.60 -1.99
N TYR A 140 -4.16 -16.76 -2.99
CA TYR A 140 -5.23 -15.78 -3.15
C TYR A 140 -5.90 -15.89 -4.53
N PRO A 141 -7.15 -15.41 -4.67
CA PRO A 141 -7.83 -15.39 -5.96
C PRO A 141 -7.05 -14.60 -7.01
N PRO A 142 -7.13 -14.97 -8.32
CA PRO A 142 -6.42 -14.30 -9.40
C PRO A 142 -6.59 -12.79 -9.41
N LYS A 143 -7.81 -12.29 -9.19
CA LYS A 143 -8.11 -10.85 -9.16
C LYS A 143 -7.34 -10.08 -8.09
N ALA A 144 -7.07 -10.68 -6.93
CA ALA A 144 -6.23 -10.05 -5.90
C ALA A 144 -4.76 -9.96 -6.35
N LEU A 145 -4.32 -10.94 -7.13
CA LEU A 145 -2.95 -11.05 -7.63
C LEU A 145 -2.66 -10.18 -8.87
N GLU A 146 -3.67 -9.63 -9.51
CA GLU A 146 -3.49 -8.62 -10.57
C GLU A 146 -2.84 -7.32 -10.06
N ARG A 147 -2.91 -7.03 -8.75
CA ARG A 147 -2.47 -5.76 -8.15
C ARG A 147 -1.27 -5.88 -7.22
N ALA A 148 -0.94 -7.07 -6.77
CA ALA A 148 0.19 -7.33 -5.88
C ALA A 148 0.59 -8.80 -5.93
N SER A 149 1.86 -9.10 -5.67
CA SER A 149 2.31 -10.48 -5.49
C SER A 149 1.64 -11.14 -4.28
N ALA A 150 1.56 -12.46 -4.25
CA ALA A 150 1.00 -13.19 -3.09
C ALA A 150 1.75 -12.85 -1.78
N ILE A 151 3.06 -12.61 -1.86
CA ILE A 151 3.88 -12.18 -0.72
C ILE A 151 3.44 -10.80 -0.23
N CYS A 152 3.32 -9.84 -1.16
CA CYS A 152 2.91 -8.47 -0.81
C CYS A 152 1.44 -8.44 -0.34
N THR A 153 0.55 -9.22 -0.94
CA THR A 153 -0.84 -9.37 -0.49
C THR A 153 -0.92 -9.87 0.94
N SER A 154 -0.10 -10.87 1.31
CA SER A 154 0.01 -11.35 2.69
C SER A 154 0.49 -10.27 3.65
N CYS A 155 1.56 -9.57 3.29
CA CYS A 155 2.14 -8.51 4.11
C CYS A 155 1.17 -7.34 4.31
N ILE A 156 0.57 -6.84 3.23
CA ILE A 156 -0.41 -5.74 3.26
C ILE A 156 -1.64 -6.14 4.07
N GLY A 157 -2.09 -7.40 3.95
CA GLY A 157 -3.18 -7.93 4.77
C GLY A 157 -2.88 -7.86 6.26
N LEU A 158 -1.70 -8.31 6.70
CA LEU A 158 -1.28 -8.22 8.10
C LEU A 158 -1.22 -6.77 8.58
N VAL A 159 -0.64 -5.86 7.80
CA VAL A 159 -0.60 -4.42 8.12
C VAL A 159 -2.01 -3.87 8.30
N LYS A 160 -2.90 -4.17 7.35
CA LYS A 160 -4.28 -3.64 7.32
C LYS A 160 -5.07 -4.09 8.55
N TYR A 161 -5.06 -5.38 8.88
CA TYR A 161 -5.88 -5.89 9.99
C TYR A 161 -5.29 -5.59 11.37
N LEU A 162 -3.96 -5.58 11.49
CA LEU A 162 -3.32 -5.16 12.73
C LEU A 162 -3.52 -3.66 13.01
N SER A 163 -3.42 -2.81 11.99
CA SER A 163 -3.72 -1.38 12.13
C SER A 163 -5.19 -1.13 12.47
N LEU A 164 -6.10 -1.91 11.87
CA LEU A 164 -7.52 -1.85 12.18
C LEU A 164 -7.80 -2.26 13.64
N LYS A 165 -7.19 -3.37 14.11
CA LYS A 165 -7.28 -3.83 15.49
C LYS A 165 -6.81 -2.75 16.46
N ILE A 166 -5.65 -2.17 16.24
CA ILE A 166 -5.11 -1.06 17.06
C ILE A 166 -6.05 0.14 17.06
N ALA A 167 -6.59 0.50 15.90
CA ALA A 167 -7.49 1.65 15.80
C ALA A 167 -8.82 1.43 16.54
N VAL A 168 -9.40 0.23 16.46
CA VAL A 168 -10.61 -0.12 17.22
C VAL A 168 -10.34 -0.12 18.72
N GLU A 169 -9.23 -0.74 19.18
CA GLU A 169 -8.86 -0.81 20.59
C GLU A 169 -8.55 0.56 21.20
N LYS A 170 -7.93 1.46 20.42
CA LYS A 170 -7.60 2.84 20.86
C LYS A 170 -8.67 3.87 20.50
N GLU A 171 -9.78 3.43 19.91
CA GLU A 171 -10.89 4.29 19.46
C GLU A 171 -10.45 5.41 18.51
N ILE A 172 -9.47 5.14 17.65
CA ILE A 172 -8.96 6.08 16.66
C ILE A 172 -9.90 6.10 15.45
N PRO A 173 -10.49 7.25 15.06
CA PRO A 173 -11.56 7.31 14.06
C PRO A 173 -11.10 7.12 12.62
N PHE A 174 -9.80 7.24 12.34
CA PHE A 174 -9.25 7.06 10.99
C PHE A 174 -8.04 6.14 10.99
N VAL A 175 -7.92 5.34 9.91
CA VAL A 175 -6.67 4.64 9.55
C VAL A 175 -6.22 5.14 8.19
N GLY A 176 -5.02 5.72 8.14
CA GLY A 176 -4.42 6.30 6.94
C GLY A 176 -3.41 5.37 6.26
N PHE A 177 -3.39 5.39 4.93
CA PHE A 177 -2.39 4.70 4.12
C PHE A 177 -1.78 5.66 3.10
N GLY A 178 -0.48 5.55 2.87
CA GLY A 178 0.26 6.32 1.87
C GLY A 178 0.20 5.72 0.47
N TRP A 179 -0.98 5.26 0.05
CA TRP A 179 -1.15 4.70 -1.29
C TRP A 179 -1.19 5.80 -2.34
N SER A 180 -0.41 5.60 -3.39
CA SER A 180 -0.34 6.50 -4.54
C SER A 180 -1.66 6.53 -5.33
N PRO A 181 -1.90 7.55 -6.17
CA PRO A 181 -3.07 7.59 -7.07
C PRO A 181 -3.16 6.40 -8.02
N GLY A 182 -2.04 5.73 -8.33
CA GLY A 182 -2.02 4.51 -9.14
C GLY A 182 -2.44 3.26 -8.37
N GLN A 183 -2.22 3.23 -7.06
CA GLN A 183 -2.57 2.09 -6.20
C GLN A 183 -4.06 2.06 -5.84
N ALA A 184 -4.66 3.22 -5.63
CA ALA A 184 -6.07 3.33 -5.28
C ALA A 184 -6.76 4.46 -6.05
N PRO A 185 -7.94 4.20 -6.66
CA PRO A 185 -8.71 5.27 -7.30
C PRO A 185 -9.24 6.27 -6.27
N VAL A 186 -9.51 7.50 -6.69
CA VAL A 186 -10.06 8.56 -5.83
C VAL A 186 -11.33 8.09 -5.10
N THR A 187 -12.20 7.35 -5.80
CA THR A 187 -13.47 6.85 -5.26
C THR A 187 -13.32 5.91 -4.06
N SER A 188 -12.17 5.25 -3.91
CA SER A 188 -11.86 4.40 -2.76
C SER A 188 -10.98 5.09 -1.70
N SER A 189 -10.66 6.38 -1.90
CA SER A 189 -9.74 7.10 -1.00
C SER A 189 -10.32 7.43 0.36
N ILE A 190 -11.64 7.31 0.54
CA ILE A 190 -12.33 7.43 1.83
C ILE A 190 -13.37 6.33 1.91
N MET A 191 -13.14 5.35 2.77
CA MET A 191 -14.00 4.19 2.91
C MET A 191 -14.43 4.00 4.36
N LYS A 192 -15.74 4.14 4.63
CA LYS A 192 -16.30 3.71 5.92
C LYS A 192 -16.26 2.19 5.98
N LEU A 193 -15.81 1.67 7.10
CA LEU A 193 -15.71 0.22 7.29
C LEU A 193 -16.97 -0.29 7.98
N GLU A 194 -17.66 -1.20 7.31
CA GLU A 194 -18.79 -1.92 7.88
C GLU A 194 -18.30 -3.28 8.41
N PRO A 195 -18.61 -3.65 9.66
CA PRO A 195 -18.10 -4.87 10.30
C PRO A 195 -18.32 -6.15 9.48
N ALA A 196 -19.50 -6.32 8.88
CA ALA A 196 -19.82 -7.50 8.06
C ALA A 196 -18.91 -7.59 6.83
N MET A 197 -18.68 -6.45 6.13
CA MET A 197 -17.77 -6.39 4.98
C MET A 197 -16.33 -6.72 5.40
N ILE A 198 -15.88 -6.17 6.53
CA ILE A 198 -14.54 -6.41 7.05
C ILE A 198 -14.35 -7.88 7.42
N ARG A 199 -15.33 -8.51 8.06
CA ARG A 199 -15.30 -9.93 8.41
C ARG A 199 -15.14 -10.82 7.16
N THR A 200 -15.88 -10.54 6.10
CA THR A 200 -15.77 -11.26 4.81
C THR A 200 -14.37 -11.09 4.19
N MET A 201 -13.89 -9.84 4.12
CA MET A 201 -12.56 -9.54 3.57
C MET A 201 -11.43 -10.13 4.42
N GLU A 202 -11.58 -10.14 5.74
CA GLU A 202 -10.64 -10.76 6.67
C GLU A 202 -10.54 -12.26 6.41
N GLY A 203 -11.66 -12.96 6.31
CA GLY A 203 -11.71 -14.40 6.04
C GLY A 203 -10.93 -14.79 4.78
N ALA A 204 -11.06 -14.00 3.72
CA ALA A 204 -10.36 -14.23 2.45
C ALA A 204 -8.82 -14.13 2.58
N LEU A 205 -8.31 -13.32 3.50
CA LEU A 205 -6.88 -13.16 3.76
C LEU A 205 -6.38 -14.07 4.88
N LYS A 206 -7.11 -14.16 5.98
CA LYS A 206 -6.76 -14.95 7.17
C LYS A 206 -6.81 -16.44 6.89
N GLY A 207 -7.80 -16.91 6.15
CA GLY A 207 -8.01 -18.33 5.87
C GLY A 207 -6.79 -19.03 5.26
N PRO A 208 -6.21 -18.54 4.16
CA PRO A 208 -4.98 -19.11 3.61
C PRO A 208 -3.79 -19.06 4.58
N MET A 209 -3.62 -17.99 5.35
CA MET A 209 -2.54 -17.88 6.33
C MET A 209 -2.74 -18.82 7.52
N LYS A 210 -4.00 -19.03 7.98
CA LYS A 210 -4.34 -19.97 9.04
C LYS A 210 -3.97 -21.41 8.67
N LYS A 211 -4.13 -21.81 7.42
CA LYS A 211 -3.69 -23.12 6.92
C LYS A 211 -2.16 -23.32 6.97
N ILE A 212 -1.37 -22.23 7.05
CA ILE A 212 0.10 -22.27 7.06
C ILE A 212 0.66 -22.29 8.50
N ILE A 213 0.09 -21.48 9.39
CA ILE A 213 0.66 -21.26 10.73
C ILE A 213 -0.33 -21.57 11.87
N GLY A 214 -1.50 -22.09 11.56
CA GLY A 214 -2.51 -22.42 12.57
C GLY A 214 -3.11 -21.22 13.27
N GLU A 215 -3.48 -21.39 14.54
CA GLU A 215 -4.14 -20.37 15.36
C GLU A 215 -3.23 -19.16 15.69
N ASP A 216 -1.93 -19.28 15.52
CA ASP A 216 -0.96 -18.19 15.70
C ASP A 216 -1.31 -16.93 14.88
N ILE A 217 -2.03 -17.12 13.77
CA ILE A 217 -2.47 -16.02 12.91
C ILE A 217 -3.48 -15.08 13.58
N ASN A 218 -4.26 -15.59 14.56
CA ASN A 218 -5.33 -14.83 15.21
C ASN A 218 -4.80 -13.58 15.92
N THR A 219 -3.57 -13.61 16.41
CA THR A 219 -2.91 -12.45 17.05
C THR A 219 -2.92 -11.20 16.15
N TYR A 220 -2.87 -11.37 14.83
CA TYR A 220 -2.74 -10.27 13.87
C TYR A 220 -4.07 -9.80 13.29
N PHE A 221 -5.18 -10.42 13.68
CA PHE A 221 -6.49 -10.15 13.14
C PHE A 221 -7.48 -9.73 14.24
N LEU A 222 -8.67 -9.29 13.83
CA LEU A 222 -9.73 -8.92 14.73
C LEU A 222 -10.27 -10.14 15.48
N GLU A 223 -10.79 -9.89 16.68
CA GLU A 223 -11.47 -10.85 17.54
C GLU A 223 -12.96 -10.50 17.64
N GLU A 224 -13.80 -11.40 18.12
CA GLU A 224 -15.25 -11.17 18.26
C GLU A 224 -15.58 -9.91 19.08
N ARG A 225 -14.81 -9.64 20.15
CA ARG A 225 -14.96 -8.42 20.96
C ARG A 225 -14.81 -7.12 20.17
N HIS A 226 -14.03 -7.12 19.06
CA HIS A 226 -13.88 -5.94 18.20
C HIS A 226 -15.12 -5.78 17.32
N TYR A 227 -15.67 -6.88 16.80
CA TYR A 227 -16.90 -6.86 15.98
C TYR A 227 -18.15 -6.53 16.78
N ALA A 228 -18.13 -6.76 18.09
CA ALA A 228 -19.20 -6.31 19.01
C ALA A 228 -19.27 -4.79 19.18
N ARG A 229 -18.31 -4.03 18.64
CA ARG A 229 -18.22 -2.55 18.75
C ARG A 229 -18.25 -1.89 17.37
N PRO A 230 -19.35 -1.99 16.61
CA PRO A 230 -19.46 -1.50 15.23
C PRO A 230 -19.26 0.02 15.11
N ASP A 231 -19.61 0.77 16.15
CA ASP A 231 -19.44 2.22 16.27
C ASP A 231 -17.96 2.65 16.34
N LYS A 232 -17.06 1.75 16.72
CA LYS A 232 -15.61 2.02 16.86
C LYS A 232 -14.80 1.70 15.60
N PHE A 233 -15.44 1.17 14.56
CA PHE A 233 -14.74 0.91 13.30
C PHE A 233 -14.31 2.22 12.63
N PRO A 234 -13.02 2.39 12.34
CA PRO A 234 -12.49 3.60 11.74
C PRO A 234 -12.91 3.74 10.27
N CYS A 235 -12.69 4.93 9.73
CA CYS A 235 -12.72 5.16 8.29
C CYS A 235 -11.32 4.99 7.71
N PHE A 236 -11.15 4.19 6.65
CA PHE A 236 -9.90 4.13 5.90
C PHE A 236 -9.78 5.35 4.99
N VAL A 237 -8.57 5.92 4.96
CA VAL A 237 -8.29 7.10 4.14
C VAL A 237 -6.96 6.98 3.40
N HIS A 238 -6.96 7.43 2.15
CA HIS A 238 -5.79 7.49 1.26
C HIS A 238 -5.61 8.91 0.73
N PRO A 239 -5.00 9.82 1.50
CA PRO A 239 -4.97 11.25 1.20
C PRO A 239 -4.37 11.58 -0.17
N LEU A 240 -3.39 10.80 -0.66
CA LEU A 240 -2.79 11.00 -1.97
C LEU A 240 -3.77 10.76 -3.13
N GLY A 241 -4.85 10.01 -2.92
CA GLY A 241 -5.86 9.79 -3.93
C GLY A 241 -6.58 11.08 -4.36
N PHE A 242 -6.80 12.01 -3.42
CA PHE A 242 -7.46 13.30 -3.67
C PHE A 242 -6.53 14.51 -3.52
N SER A 243 -5.23 14.30 -3.33
CA SER A 243 -4.22 15.36 -3.33
C SER A 243 -3.58 15.52 -4.71
N ASP A 244 -2.92 16.64 -4.92
CA ASP A 244 -2.04 16.81 -6.06
C ASP A 244 -0.80 15.94 -5.86
N TYR A 245 -0.50 15.13 -6.87
CA TYR A 245 0.62 14.22 -6.84
C TYR A 245 1.67 14.63 -7.86
N ASP A 246 2.83 15.02 -7.37
CA ASP A 246 4.02 15.33 -8.16
C ASP A 246 5.24 14.74 -7.45
N GLU A 247 5.82 13.70 -8.03
CA GLU A 247 6.91 12.95 -7.40
C GLU A 247 8.13 13.82 -7.08
N LYS A 248 8.47 14.78 -7.96
CA LYS A 248 9.62 15.67 -7.74
C LYS A 248 9.40 16.58 -6.54
N LYS A 249 8.19 17.16 -6.43
CA LYS A 249 7.80 18.00 -5.29
C LYS A 249 7.72 17.18 -4.01
N ILE A 250 7.21 15.96 -4.07
CA ILE A 250 7.16 15.03 -2.93
C ILE A 250 8.56 14.74 -2.43
N LEU A 251 9.49 14.34 -3.31
CA LEU A 251 10.88 14.06 -2.95
C LEU A 251 11.59 15.28 -2.34
N ALA A 252 11.42 16.45 -2.92
CA ALA A 252 11.98 17.69 -2.37
C ALA A 252 11.45 17.97 -0.95
N ARG A 253 10.16 17.79 -0.73
CA ARG A 253 9.52 17.99 0.58
C ARG A 253 10.02 17.01 1.63
N ILE A 254 10.03 15.71 1.34
CA ILE A 254 10.42 14.70 2.34
C ILE A 254 11.94 14.71 2.63
N LYS A 255 12.74 15.19 1.68
CA LYS A 255 14.20 15.40 1.91
C LYS A 255 14.44 16.37 3.06
N SER A 256 13.64 17.42 3.19
CA SER A 256 13.74 18.37 4.31
C SER A 256 13.44 17.73 5.67
N LEU A 257 12.77 16.57 5.69
CA LEU A 257 12.52 15.77 6.90
C LEU A 257 13.65 14.76 7.21
N GLY A 258 14.73 14.77 6.44
CA GLY A 258 15.83 13.81 6.59
C GLY A 258 15.60 12.47 5.91
N TRP A 259 14.60 12.40 5.00
CA TRP A 259 14.37 11.19 4.21
C TRP A 259 15.37 11.08 3.06
N GLU A 260 15.95 9.90 2.91
CA GLU A 260 16.84 9.56 1.81
C GLU A 260 16.43 8.24 1.18
N LYS A 261 16.65 8.11 -0.13
CA LYS A 261 16.31 6.88 -0.86
C LYS A 261 17.19 5.72 -0.37
N PRO A 262 16.59 4.61 0.12
CA PRO A 262 17.36 3.44 0.52
C PRO A 262 18.07 2.78 -0.65
N TYR A 263 19.26 2.23 -0.38
CA TYR A 263 19.97 1.41 -1.36
C TYR A 263 19.34 0.03 -1.52
N GLY A 264 19.37 -0.50 -2.72
CA GLY A 264 19.00 -1.89 -3.01
C GLY A 264 17.50 -2.14 -3.15
N VAL A 265 16.65 -1.15 -2.94
CA VAL A 265 15.21 -1.27 -3.17
C VAL A 265 14.87 -1.22 -4.66
N ASP A 266 13.75 -1.83 -5.03
CA ASP A 266 13.20 -1.77 -6.38
C ASP A 266 12.75 -0.35 -6.76
N LEU A 267 12.56 -0.09 -8.08
CA LEU A 267 12.06 1.20 -8.56
C LEU A 267 10.63 1.48 -8.07
N ASN A 268 9.84 0.43 -7.92
CA ASN A 268 8.43 0.49 -7.55
C ASN A 268 8.21 0.40 -6.02
N ALA A 269 9.27 0.14 -5.22
CA ALA A 269 9.17 0.07 -3.76
C ALA A 269 10.36 0.74 -3.10
N THR A 270 10.11 1.78 -2.31
CA THR A 270 11.16 2.61 -1.71
C THR A 270 11.49 2.25 -0.26
N ASN A 271 11.04 1.10 0.25
CA ASN A 271 11.13 0.77 1.68
C ASN A 271 11.28 -0.73 2.01
N CYS A 272 11.37 -1.63 1.00
CA CYS A 272 11.36 -3.06 1.27
C CYS A 272 12.27 -3.85 0.33
N LEU A 273 13.22 -4.61 0.88
CA LEU A 273 14.13 -5.47 0.10
C LEU A 273 13.44 -6.75 -0.42
N LEU A 274 12.33 -7.17 0.21
CA LEU A 274 11.56 -8.35 -0.19
C LEU A 274 10.91 -8.17 -1.56
N ASN A 275 10.69 -6.93 -1.98
CA ASN A 275 9.91 -6.60 -3.17
C ASN A 275 10.49 -7.21 -4.45
N SER A 276 11.79 -7.03 -4.72
CA SER A 276 12.43 -7.58 -5.92
C SER A 276 12.32 -9.11 -6.02
N PHE A 277 12.37 -9.82 -4.89
CA PHE A 277 12.13 -11.27 -4.85
C PHE A 277 10.65 -11.59 -5.11
N ALA A 278 9.74 -10.86 -4.48
CA ALA A 278 8.30 -11.02 -4.64
C ALA A 278 7.85 -10.77 -6.09
N ASP A 279 8.38 -9.74 -6.74
CA ASP A 279 8.10 -9.43 -8.14
C ASP A 279 8.64 -10.51 -9.08
N LYS A 280 9.89 -10.97 -8.84
CA LYS A 280 10.48 -12.06 -9.62
C LYS A 280 9.63 -13.33 -9.56
N THR A 281 9.20 -13.74 -8.35
CA THR A 281 8.38 -14.94 -8.18
C THR A 281 7.00 -14.77 -8.82
N HIS A 282 6.41 -13.58 -8.72
CA HIS A 282 5.12 -13.26 -9.32
C HIS A 282 5.19 -13.33 -10.85
N ILE A 283 6.14 -12.64 -11.47
CA ILE A 283 6.29 -12.64 -12.94
C ILE A 283 6.57 -14.04 -13.47
N SER A 284 7.43 -14.80 -12.79
CA SER A 284 7.71 -16.20 -13.18
C SER A 284 6.47 -17.07 -13.17
N LYS A 285 5.47 -16.76 -12.30
CA LYS A 285 4.27 -17.57 -12.12
C LYS A 285 3.08 -17.10 -12.95
N TYR A 286 2.92 -15.79 -13.12
CA TYR A 286 1.72 -15.20 -13.73
C TYR A 286 2.00 -14.48 -15.05
N GLY A 287 3.25 -14.32 -15.46
CA GLY A 287 3.65 -13.72 -16.73
C GLY A 287 3.65 -12.20 -16.78
N PHE A 288 3.18 -11.50 -15.73
CA PHE A 288 3.10 -10.04 -15.69
C PHE A 288 3.66 -9.44 -14.41
N HIS A 289 4.01 -8.16 -14.47
CA HIS A 289 4.54 -7.41 -13.31
C HIS A 289 3.43 -7.03 -12.34
N PRO A 290 3.55 -7.27 -11.00
CA PRO A 290 2.48 -6.99 -10.02
C PRO A 290 2.15 -5.50 -9.87
N TYR A 291 3.06 -4.58 -10.26
CA TYR A 291 2.81 -3.14 -10.32
C TYR A 291 2.26 -2.65 -11.67
N LEU A 292 1.96 -3.53 -12.60
CA LEU A 292 1.56 -3.17 -13.95
C LEU A 292 0.34 -2.25 -13.99
N LEU A 293 -0.71 -2.57 -13.22
CA LEU A 293 -1.92 -1.74 -13.11
C LEU A 293 -1.62 -0.36 -12.51
N GLU A 294 -0.75 -0.29 -11.49
CA GLU A 294 -0.32 0.96 -10.87
C GLU A 294 0.46 1.83 -11.86
N ILE A 295 1.49 1.29 -12.51
CA ILE A 295 2.31 1.99 -13.50
C ILE A 295 1.43 2.49 -14.65
N ALA A 296 0.54 1.65 -15.16
CA ALA A 296 -0.38 2.01 -16.22
C ALA A 296 -1.35 3.14 -15.78
N ALA A 297 -1.83 3.12 -14.53
CA ALA A 297 -2.66 4.18 -13.97
C ALA A 297 -1.90 5.51 -13.83
N PHE A 298 -0.63 5.47 -13.41
CA PHE A 298 0.23 6.66 -13.37
C PHE A 298 0.40 7.29 -14.76
N VAL A 299 0.62 6.46 -15.79
CA VAL A 299 0.75 6.96 -17.16
C VAL A 299 -0.58 7.54 -17.67
N ARG A 300 -1.71 6.86 -17.43
CA ARG A 300 -3.04 7.34 -17.82
C ARG A 300 -3.39 8.67 -17.16
N GLY A 301 -3.16 8.75 -15.85
CA GLY A 301 -3.43 9.96 -15.05
C GLY A 301 -2.47 11.12 -15.29
N GLY A 302 -1.43 10.93 -16.12
CA GLY A 302 -0.44 11.96 -16.45
C GLY A 302 0.59 12.23 -15.35
N TYR A 303 0.70 11.36 -14.36
CA TYR A 303 1.71 11.44 -13.29
C TYR A 303 3.08 10.93 -13.74
N MET A 304 3.12 10.15 -14.82
CA MET A 304 4.32 9.54 -15.37
C MET A 304 4.26 9.54 -16.91
N LYS A 305 5.37 9.80 -17.57
CA LYS A 305 5.46 9.65 -19.03
C LYS A 305 5.48 8.17 -19.41
N ARG A 306 4.87 7.81 -20.58
CA ARG A 306 4.81 6.40 -21.05
C ARG A 306 6.20 5.74 -21.13
N GLY A 307 7.19 6.44 -21.69
CA GLY A 307 8.56 5.93 -21.78
C GLY A 307 9.21 5.65 -20.42
N GLU A 308 8.84 6.41 -19.39
CA GLU A 308 9.23 6.17 -18.01
C GLU A 308 8.52 4.93 -17.44
N GLY A 309 7.19 4.81 -17.64
CA GLY A 309 6.43 3.62 -17.26
C GLY A 309 7.00 2.33 -17.83
N LEU A 310 7.44 2.36 -19.10
CA LEU A 310 8.13 1.20 -19.71
C LEU A 310 9.45 0.84 -19.02
N ARG A 311 10.18 1.79 -18.44
CA ARG A 311 11.41 1.52 -17.67
C ARG A 311 11.16 0.92 -16.29
N HIS A 312 9.94 1.04 -15.77
CA HIS A 312 9.52 0.46 -14.49
C HIS A 312 9.06 -0.99 -14.59
N LEU A 313 8.78 -1.50 -15.80
CA LEU A 313 8.31 -2.88 -16.00
C LEU A 313 9.41 -3.95 -15.90
N PRO A 314 10.65 -3.73 -16.41
CA PRO A 314 11.70 -4.72 -16.23
C PRO A 314 12.15 -4.77 -14.77
N ILE A 315 12.20 -5.96 -14.17
CA ILE A 315 12.83 -6.14 -12.87
C ILE A 315 14.33 -5.81 -13.03
N LYS A 316 14.79 -4.78 -12.32
CA LYS A 316 16.23 -4.60 -12.15
C LYS A 316 16.77 -5.78 -11.35
N LYS A 317 17.51 -6.66 -12.01
CA LYS A 317 18.09 -7.86 -11.40
C LYS A 317 19.17 -7.50 -10.38
N ASN A 318 18.78 -7.08 -9.19
CA ASN A 318 19.72 -7.04 -8.07
C ASN A 318 19.85 -8.46 -7.51
N LYS A 319 20.64 -9.30 -8.22
CA LYS A 319 20.85 -10.71 -7.89
C LYS A 319 21.28 -10.87 -6.42
N LYS A 320 22.18 -10.01 -5.93
CA LYS A 320 22.68 -10.07 -4.54
C LYS A 320 21.54 -9.94 -3.52
N ILE A 321 20.60 -9.01 -3.73
CA ILE A 321 19.46 -8.82 -2.82
C ILE A 321 18.47 -9.97 -2.92
N VAL A 322 18.13 -10.41 -4.12
CA VAL A 322 17.24 -11.55 -4.33
C VAL A 322 17.81 -12.81 -3.65
N ASP A 323 19.10 -13.08 -3.80
CA ASP A 323 19.76 -14.23 -3.16
C ASP A 323 19.83 -14.08 -1.63
N ALA A 324 20.05 -12.88 -1.09
CA ALA A 324 20.00 -12.62 0.34
C ALA A 324 18.59 -12.87 0.91
N VAL A 325 17.56 -12.41 0.20
CA VAL A 325 16.15 -12.67 0.58
C VAL A 325 15.85 -14.18 0.55
N ARG A 326 16.27 -14.88 -0.50
CA ARG A 326 16.09 -16.34 -0.61
C ARG A 326 16.74 -17.06 0.57
N ARG A 327 18.02 -16.78 0.86
CA ARG A 327 18.71 -17.38 2.04
C ARG A 327 17.98 -17.11 3.34
N LYS A 328 17.55 -15.86 3.57
CA LYS A 328 16.80 -15.51 4.80
C LYS A 328 15.46 -16.24 4.91
N LEU A 329 14.80 -16.48 3.78
CA LEU A 329 13.58 -17.28 3.72
C LEU A 329 13.87 -18.80 3.80
N GLY A 330 15.11 -19.25 3.56
CA GLY A 330 15.48 -20.66 3.51
C GLY A 330 14.99 -21.34 2.21
N LEU A 331 15.12 -20.63 1.07
CA LEU A 331 14.73 -21.07 -0.29
C LEU A 331 15.96 -21.22 -1.16
#